data_aed546bee25c43c295480fad1f035ead
#
_entry.id   aed546bee25c43c295480fad1f035ead
#
_cell.length_a   1.000
_cell.length_b   1.000
_cell.length_c   1.000
_cell.angle_alpha   90.00
_cell.angle_beta   90.00
_cell.angle_gamma   90.00
#
_symmetry.space_group_name_H-M   'P 1'
#
loop_
_entity.id
_entity.type
_entity.pdbx_description
1 polymer ?
#
loop_
_entity_poly.entity_id
_entity_poly.type
_entity_poly.pdbx_seq_one_letter_code
_entity_poly.pdbx_strand_id
1 'polypeptide(L)'
;VAAENGVSGTVAGVEAPEVQTEADAEPPIDPRFTAAFDAIEAGDWAAAADAYREVLAATPGDADAQAGVALCELQLRLEQANETGALRDADVAAAEGDWATAFAALIAEVKATSGDDRDRARGRLIDLFAVAGDDPAVPPARVALASALF
;
A
#
# COMPACT_ATOMS: atom_id res chain seq x y z
N VAL A 1 70.96 -19.86 -15.62
CA VAL A 1 70.59 -19.87 -15.80
C VAL A 1 69.35 -19.53 -15.42
N ALA A 2 68.69 -19.46 -15.27
CA ALA A 2 67.77 -19.17 -15.01
C ALA A 2 66.74 -18.66 -15.07
N ALA A 3 66.22 -18.56 -15.05
CA ALA A 3 65.41 -18.07 -15.07
C ALA A 3 64.32 -17.82 -14.86
N GLU A 4 63.75 -17.66 -14.61
CA GLU A 4 62.88 -17.33 -14.41
C GLU A 4 61.90 -16.84 -14.45
N ASN A 5 61.32 -16.63 -14.42
CA ASN A 5 60.40 -16.15 -14.52
C ASN A 5 59.37 -16.00 -14.06
N GLY A 6 58.96 -15.86 -13.86
CA GLY A 6 58.05 -15.60 -13.32
C GLY A 6 57.02 -15.17 -13.52
N VAL A 7 56.30 -15.09 -13.44
CA VAL A 7 55.39 -14.67 -13.62
C VAL A 7 54.42 -14.41 -13.26
N SER A 8 54.00 -14.25 -13.03
CA SER A 8 53.13 -13.94 -12.69
C SER A 8 52.07 -13.61 -12.74
N GLY A 9 51.55 -13.59 -12.80
CA GLY A 9 50.59 -13.33 -12.82
C GLY A 9 49.65 -12.96 -12.44
N THR A 10 49.20 -12.83 -12.09
CA THR A 10 48.42 -12.44 -11.64
C THR A 10 47.47 -11.87 -11.65
N VAL A 11 46.88 -11.84 -11.74
CA VAL A 11 46.06 -11.39 -11.82
C VAL A 11 45.15 -11.06 -11.41
N ALA A 12 44.81 -10.92 -11.27
CA ALA A 12 44.09 -10.63 -11.01
C ALA A 12 43.17 -10.20 -10.73
N GLY A 13 42.79 -10.09 -10.30
CA GLY A 13 41.95 -9.53 -9.88
C GLY A 13 40.95 -9.23 -10.30
N VAL A 14 40.35 -9.42 -10.30
CA VAL A 14 39.44 -9.18 -10.85
C VAL A 14 38.51 -9.14 -10.14
N GLU A 15 38.08 -8.55 -9.67
CA GLU A 15 37.18 -8.37 -9.01
C GLU A 15 36.05 -8.30 -9.41
N ALA A 16 35.38 -8.66 -9.12
CA ALA A 16 34.21 -8.72 -9.36
C ALA A 16 33.47 -7.77 -8.90
N PRO A 17 32.79 -7.32 -9.35
CA PRO A 17 32.14 -6.34 -9.09
C PRO A 17 31.05 -6.57 -8.43
N GLU A 18 30.66 -5.94 -7.87
CA GLU A 18 29.70 -5.94 -7.28
C GLU A 18 28.61 -5.77 -7.85
N VAL A 19 28.07 -6.25 -8.36
CA VAL A 19 27.04 -6.13 -9.00
C VAL A 19 25.93 -6.21 -8.29
N GLN A 20 25.86 -6.62 -7.30
CA GLN A 20 24.78 -6.81 -6.74
C GLN A 20 24.15 -5.77 -6.21
N THR A 21 24.60 -4.76 -6.06
CA THR A 21 23.90 -3.71 -5.44
C THR A 21 22.65 -3.36 -6.13
N GLU A 22 22.51 -3.61 -7.37
CA GLU A 22 21.28 -3.29 -8.01
C GLU A 22 20.14 -4.12 -7.54
N ALA A 23 20.34 -5.32 -7.13
CA ALA A 23 19.27 -6.16 -6.65
C ALA A 23 18.73 -5.69 -5.31
N ASP A 24 19.56 -5.01 -4.51
CA ASP A 24 19.13 -4.55 -3.23
C ASP A 24 18.68 -3.09 -3.24
N ALA A 25 18.83 -2.41 -4.32
CA ALA A 25 18.43 -1.02 -4.41
C ALA A 25 16.91 -0.92 -4.47
N GLU A 26 16.37 0.04 -3.76
CA GLU A 26 14.96 0.33 -3.86
C GLU A 26 14.67 0.89 -5.25
N PRO A 27 13.52 0.57 -5.83
CA PRO A 27 13.15 1.13 -7.11
C PRO A 27 13.08 2.66 -7.00
N PRO A 28 13.41 3.36 -8.07
CA PRO A 28 13.37 4.81 -8.04
C PRO A 28 11.95 5.29 -7.76
N ILE A 29 11.84 6.34 -6.94
CA ILE A 29 10.56 6.93 -6.62
C ILE A 29 10.03 7.62 -7.87
N ASP A 30 8.79 7.34 -8.21
CA ASP A 30 8.12 8.03 -9.30
C ASP A 30 8.01 9.52 -8.95
N PRO A 31 8.54 10.42 -9.78
CA PRO A 31 8.50 11.86 -9.48
C PRO A 31 7.11 12.40 -9.20
N ARG A 32 6.07 11.77 -9.72
CA ARG A 32 4.70 12.21 -9.46
C ARG A 32 4.32 12.07 -7.99
N PHE A 33 4.98 11.17 -7.26
CA PHE A 33 4.65 10.88 -5.87
C PHE A 33 5.60 11.55 -4.87
N THR A 34 6.56 12.34 -5.32
CA THR A 34 7.55 12.97 -4.43
C THR A 34 6.87 13.79 -3.33
N ALA A 35 5.93 14.64 -3.71
CA ALA A 35 5.24 15.49 -2.74
C ALA A 35 4.46 14.67 -1.72
N ALA A 36 3.85 13.57 -2.16
CA ALA A 36 3.12 12.69 -1.25
C ALA A 36 4.07 12.02 -0.26
N PHE A 37 5.20 11.52 -0.72
CA PHE A 37 6.16 10.85 0.16
C PHE A 37 6.79 11.83 1.16
N ASP A 38 7.11 13.06 0.73
CA ASP A 38 7.61 14.09 1.63
C ASP A 38 6.61 14.40 2.74
N ALA A 39 5.32 14.48 2.38
CA ALA A 39 4.27 14.73 3.35
C ALA A 39 4.11 13.56 4.33
N ILE A 40 4.22 12.32 3.84
CA ILE A 40 4.16 11.12 4.69
C ILE A 40 5.31 11.12 5.68
N GLU A 41 6.52 11.44 5.22
CA GLU A 41 7.68 11.51 6.12
C GLU A 41 7.51 12.58 7.19
N ALA A 42 6.81 13.65 6.87
CA ALA A 42 6.51 14.70 7.83
C ALA A 42 5.32 14.34 8.75
N GLY A 43 4.66 13.22 8.51
CA GLY A 43 3.48 12.84 9.27
C GLY A 43 2.23 13.61 8.89
N ASP A 44 2.25 14.34 7.78
CA ASP A 44 1.11 15.14 7.31
C ASP A 44 0.28 14.32 6.32
N TRP A 45 -0.61 13.49 6.86
CA TRP A 45 -1.43 12.61 6.05
C TRP A 45 -2.43 13.37 5.18
N ALA A 46 -2.88 14.54 5.63
CA ALA A 46 -3.81 15.36 4.84
C ALA A 46 -3.11 15.92 3.60
N ALA A 47 -1.89 16.46 3.76
CA ALA A 47 -1.12 16.95 2.63
C ALA A 47 -0.74 15.80 1.67
N ALA A 48 -0.42 14.64 2.21
CA ALA A 48 -0.11 13.46 1.40
C ALA A 48 -1.33 13.04 0.56
N ALA A 49 -2.52 13.02 1.17
CA ALA A 49 -3.75 12.69 0.44
C ALA A 49 -3.98 13.67 -0.70
N ASP A 50 -3.79 14.96 -0.44
CA ASP A 50 -3.98 15.99 -1.48
C ASP A 50 -2.97 15.81 -2.63
N ALA A 51 -1.73 15.49 -2.31
CA ALA A 51 -0.72 15.24 -3.34
C ALA A 51 -1.09 14.03 -4.22
N TYR A 52 -1.59 12.95 -3.64
CA TYR A 52 -2.08 11.81 -4.42
C TYR A 52 -3.31 12.18 -5.26
N ARG A 53 -4.20 13.02 -4.73
CA ARG A 53 -5.36 13.48 -5.49
C ARG A 53 -4.96 14.32 -6.70
N GLU A 54 -3.88 15.08 -6.60
CA GLU A 54 -3.36 15.79 -7.76
C GLU A 54 -2.89 14.83 -8.86
N VAL A 55 -2.27 13.72 -8.49
CA VAL A 55 -1.90 12.69 -9.46
C VAL A 55 -3.17 12.12 -10.10
N LEU A 56 -4.21 11.86 -9.33
CA LEU A 56 -5.48 11.34 -9.84
C LEU A 56 -6.19 12.35 -10.74
N ALA A 57 -6.02 13.65 -10.52
CA ALA A 57 -6.59 14.66 -11.39
C ALA A 57 -5.99 14.58 -12.80
N ALA A 58 -4.70 14.25 -12.89
CA ALA A 58 -4.03 14.07 -14.15
C ALA A 58 -4.21 12.67 -14.74
N THR A 59 -4.30 11.65 -13.89
CA THR A 59 -4.41 10.24 -14.29
C THR A 59 -5.45 9.54 -13.42
N PRO A 60 -6.74 9.68 -13.71
CA PRO A 60 -7.81 9.18 -12.83
C PRO A 60 -7.78 7.68 -12.55
N GLY A 61 -7.19 6.89 -13.43
CA GLY A 61 -7.12 5.45 -13.25
C GLY A 61 -5.86 4.96 -12.56
N ASP A 62 -5.02 5.85 -12.05
CA ASP A 62 -3.75 5.45 -11.45
C ASP A 62 -3.98 4.68 -10.14
N ALA A 63 -3.67 3.37 -10.16
CA ALA A 63 -3.94 2.49 -9.03
C ALA A 63 -3.07 2.83 -7.82
N ASP A 64 -1.83 3.24 -8.03
CA ASP A 64 -0.94 3.59 -6.93
C ASP A 64 -1.40 4.86 -6.22
N ALA A 65 -1.89 5.84 -7.00
CA ALA A 65 -2.43 7.06 -6.42
C ALA A 65 -3.74 6.79 -5.67
N GLN A 66 -4.60 5.92 -6.21
CA GLN A 66 -5.82 5.52 -5.51
C GLN A 66 -5.51 4.84 -4.18
N ALA A 67 -4.54 3.92 -4.19
CA ALA A 67 -4.10 3.25 -2.97
C ALA A 67 -3.48 4.25 -1.98
N GLY A 68 -2.73 5.22 -2.49
CA GLY A 68 -2.13 6.27 -1.66
C GLY A 68 -3.17 7.12 -0.96
N VAL A 69 -4.21 7.56 -1.67
CA VAL A 69 -5.32 8.32 -1.05
C VAL A 69 -5.99 7.48 0.02
N ALA A 70 -6.31 6.22 -0.30
CA ALA A 70 -7.00 5.34 0.64
C ALA A 70 -6.17 5.11 1.91
N LEU A 71 -4.86 4.93 1.77
CA LEU A 71 -3.97 4.78 2.92
C LEU A 71 -3.96 6.04 3.79
N CYS A 72 -3.84 7.22 3.18
CA CYS A 72 -3.81 8.47 3.92
C CYS A 72 -5.13 8.71 4.65
N GLU A 73 -6.25 8.39 4.01
CA GLU A 73 -7.57 8.52 4.64
C GLU A 73 -7.73 7.56 5.82
N LEU A 74 -7.19 6.34 5.71
CA LEU A 74 -7.17 5.39 6.82
C LEU A 74 -6.42 5.98 8.02
N GLN A 75 -5.23 6.53 7.77
CA GLN A 75 -4.43 7.14 8.84
C GLN A 75 -5.16 8.32 9.50
N LEU A 76 -5.78 9.17 8.69
CA LEU A 76 -6.55 10.31 9.22
C LEU A 76 -7.72 9.86 10.09
N ARG A 77 -8.44 8.80 9.68
CA ARG A 77 -9.53 8.26 10.50
C ARG A 77 -9.01 7.69 11.82
N LEU A 78 -7.86 7.01 11.77
CA LEU A 78 -7.25 6.46 12.98
C LEU A 78 -6.84 7.56 13.95
N GLU A 79 -6.31 8.67 13.44
CA GLU A 79 -5.93 9.81 14.27
C GLU A 79 -7.14 10.51 14.89
N GLN A 80 -8.22 10.64 14.16
CA GLN A 80 -9.40 11.35 14.64
C GLN A 80 -10.14 10.59 15.74
N ALA A 81 -10.13 9.27 15.67
CA ALA A 81 -10.71 8.39 16.70
C ALA A 81 -12.16 8.74 17.09
N ASN A 82 -12.92 9.32 16.17
CA ASN A 82 -14.29 9.76 16.43
C ASN A 82 -15.35 8.78 15.89
N GLU A 83 -14.94 7.65 15.37
CA GLU A 83 -15.84 6.64 14.83
C GLU A 83 -15.76 5.39 15.69
N THR A 84 -16.88 4.69 15.85
CA THR A 84 -16.95 3.44 16.62
C THR A 84 -17.67 2.37 15.79
N GLY A 85 -17.67 1.14 16.27
CA GLY A 85 -18.36 0.03 15.61
C GLY A 85 -17.53 -0.64 14.53
N ALA A 86 -18.22 -1.33 13.62
CA ALA A 86 -17.57 -2.19 12.63
C ALA A 86 -16.58 -1.46 11.74
N LEU A 87 -16.87 -0.22 11.36
CA LEU A 87 -15.98 0.54 10.50
C LEU A 87 -14.69 0.89 11.22
N ARG A 88 -14.78 1.28 12.48
CA ARG A 88 -13.60 1.57 13.30
C ARG A 88 -12.79 0.29 13.54
N ASP A 89 -13.46 -0.79 13.87
CA ASP A 89 -12.81 -2.07 14.14
C ASP A 89 -12.05 -2.54 12.90
N ALA A 90 -12.63 -2.35 11.71
CA ALA A 90 -11.98 -2.68 10.46
C ALA A 90 -10.75 -1.82 10.20
N ASP A 91 -10.82 -0.53 10.46
CA ASP A 91 -9.66 0.36 10.30
C ASP A 91 -8.52 -0.04 11.23
N VAL A 92 -8.83 -0.40 12.48
CA VAL A 92 -7.82 -0.84 13.45
C VAL A 92 -7.17 -2.14 12.98
N ALA A 93 -7.97 -3.11 12.55
CA ALA A 93 -7.46 -4.38 12.04
C ALA A 93 -6.57 -4.16 10.80
N ALA A 94 -6.99 -3.28 9.91
CA ALA A 94 -6.23 -2.93 8.71
C ALA A 94 -4.87 -2.31 9.08
N ALA A 95 -4.84 -1.44 10.07
CA ALA A 95 -3.61 -0.81 10.54
C ALA A 95 -2.62 -1.84 11.11
N GLU A 96 -3.14 -2.94 11.64
CA GLU A 96 -2.33 -4.03 12.15
C GLU A 96 -1.93 -5.04 11.07
N GLY A 97 -2.41 -4.85 9.86
CA GLY A 97 -2.16 -5.78 8.77
C GLY A 97 -3.06 -7.01 8.78
N ASP A 98 -4.06 -7.04 9.65
CA ASP A 98 -5.01 -8.14 9.74
C ASP A 98 -6.17 -7.90 8.77
N TRP A 99 -5.88 -8.07 7.51
CA TRP A 99 -6.82 -7.80 6.43
C TRP A 99 -8.05 -8.71 6.47
N ALA A 100 -7.84 -9.98 6.82
CA ALA A 100 -8.94 -10.93 6.89
C ALA A 100 -10.00 -10.48 7.89
N THR A 101 -9.57 -10.05 9.08
CA THR A 101 -10.47 -9.53 10.11
C THR A 101 -11.14 -8.24 9.66
N ALA A 102 -10.38 -7.31 9.05
CA ALA A 102 -10.93 -6.05 8.58
C ALA A 102 -12.03 -6.29 7.55
N PHE A 103 -11.77 -7.14 6.57
CA PHE A 103 -12.74 -7.42 5.51
C PHE A 103 -13.97 -8.16 6.05
N ALA A 104 -13.78 -9.12 6.94
CA ALA A 104 -14.90 -9.85 7.54
C ALA A 104 -15.85 -8.92 8.29
N ALA A 105 -15.30 -7.97 9.05
CA ALA A 105 -16.10 -7.00 9.79
C ALA A 105 -16.94 -6.14 8.85
N LEU A 106 -16.36 -5.66 7.77
CA LEU A 106 -17.08 -4.80 6.82
C LEU A 106 -18.11 -5.58 5.99
N ILE A 107 -17.81 -6.82 5.62
CA ILE A 107 -18.77 -7.66 4.91
C ILE A 107 -19.97 -7.95 5.80
N ALA A 108 -19.73 -8.25 7.08
CA ALA A 108 -20.81 -8.44 8.04
C ALA A 108 -21.67 -7.18 8.15
N GLU A 109 -21.05 -6.00 8.16
CA GLU A 109 -21.77 -4.74 8.22
C GLU A 109 -22.59 -4.50 6.95
N VAL A 110 -22.06 -4.81 5.78
CA VAL A 110 -22.81 -4.73 4.52
C VAL A 110 -24.06 -5.61 4.59
N LYS A 111 -23.96 -6.80 5.16
CA LYS A 111 -25.09 -7.71 5.29
C LYS A 111 -26.10 -7.24 6.31
N ALA A 112 -25.64 -6.59 7.37
CA ALA A 112 -26.49 -6.18 8.48
C ALA A 112 -27.20 -4.86 8.27
N THR A 113 -26.79 -4.06 7.27
CA THR A 113 -27.30 -2.71 7.07
C THR A 113 -27.93 -2.54 5.69
N SER A 114 -28.56 -1.39 5.47
CA SER A 114 -29.15 -1.02 4.20
C SER A 114 -28.97 0.49 3.97
N GLY A 115 -29.26 0.94 2.76
CA GLY A 115 -29.16 2.36 2.42
C GLY A 115 -27.77 2.92 2.63
N ASP A 116 -27.71 4.12 3.18
CA ASP A 116 -26.44 4.85 3.33
C ASP A 116 -25.43 4.12 4.21
N ASP A 117 -25.88 3.42 5.24
CA ASP A 117 -24.96 2.67 6.10
C ASP A 117 -24.30 1.51 5.36
N ARG A 118 -25.08 0.82 4.52
CA ARG A 118 -24.53 -0.23 3.66
C ARG A 118 -23.54 0.36 2.66
N ASP A 119 -23.89 1.48 2.06
CA ASP A 119 -23.03 2.15 1.07
C ASP A 119 -21.71 2.61 1.72
N ARG A 120 -21.79 3.08 2.95
CA ARG A 120 -20.60 3.50 3.70
C ARG A 120 -19.69 2.30 3.99
N ALA A 121 -20.26 1.20 4.44
CA ALA A 121 -19.48 -0.01 4.72
C ALA A 121 -18.85 -0.57 3.44
N ARG A 122 -19.61 -0.59 2.35
CA ARG A 122 -19.11 -1.04 1.04
C ARG A 122 -17.98 -0.14 0.56
N GLY A 123 -18.13 1.16 0.67
CA GLY A 123 -17.11 2.13 0.26
C GLY A 123 -15.82 1.95 1.06
N ARG A 124 -15.94 1.77 2.39
CA ARG A 124 -14.78 1.53 3.23
C ARG A 124 -14.04 0.26 2.82
N LEU A 125 -14.79 -0.79 2.52
CA LEU A 125 -14.22 -2.06 2.08
C LEU A 125 -13.44 -1.91 0.78
N ILE A 126 -13.98 -1.18 -0.19
CA ILE A 126 -13.32 -0.93 -1.47
C ILE A 126 -12.03 -0.14 -1.25
N ASP A 127 -12.05 0.86 -0.37
CA ASP A 127 -10.85 1.64 -0.05
C ASP A 127 -9.79 0.75 0.59
N LEU A 128 -10.17 -0.12 1.51
CA LEU A 128 -9.23 -1.03 2.15
C LEU A 128 -8.68 -2.08 1.18
N PHE A 129 -9.43 -2.50 0.17
CA PHE A 129 -8.89 -3.34 -0.90
C PHE A 129 -7.74 -2.63 -1.62
N ALA A 130 -7.88 -1.33 -1.87
CA ALA A 130 -6.82 -0.56 -2.52
C ALA A 130 -5.57 -0.49 -1.64
N VAL A 131 -5.72 -0.32 -0.34
CA VAL A 131 -4.59 -0.29 0.59
C VAL A 131 -3.91 -1.67 0.68
N ALA A 132 -4.72 -2.73 0.77
CA ALA A 132 -4.20 -4.09 0.90
C ALA A 132 -3.47 -4.59 -0.35
N GLY A 133 -3.86 -4.09 -1.52
CA GLY A 133 -3.22 -4.45 -2.78
C GLY A 133 -3.33 -5.92 -3.12
N ASP A 134 -2.20 -6.61 -3.15
CA ASP A 134 -2.13 -8.02 -3.54
C ASP A 134 -2.26 -8.99 -2.36
N ASP A 135 -2.68 -8.51 -1.21
CA ASP A 135 -2.81 -9.39 -0.05
C ASP A 135 -3.75 -10.56 -0.35
N PRO A 136 -3.40 -11.78 0.08
CA PRO A 136 -4.22 -12.98 -0.20
C PRO A 136 -5.64 -12.91 0.35
N ALA A 137 -5.94 -12.04 1.30
CA ALA A 137 -7.29 -11.89 1.84
C ALA A 137 -8.21 -11.14 0.86
N VAL A 138 -7.68 -10.40 -0.12
CA VAL A 138 -8.49 -9.58 -1.02
C VAL A 138 -9.37 -10.40 -1.97
N PRO A 139 -8.89 -11.39 -2.73
CA PRO A 139 -9.75 -12.11 -3.65
C PRO A 139 -10.96 -12.76 -3.00
N PRO A 140 -10.83 -13.52 -1.88
CA PRO A 140 -12.01 -14.11 -1.28
C PRO A 140 -12.96 -13.06 -0.71
N ALA A 141 -12.45 -11.93 -0.23
CA ALA A 141 -13.29 -10.86 0.29
C ALA A 141 -14.11 -10.19 -0.84
N ARG A 142 -13.52 -10.06 -2.02
CA ARG A 142 -14.27 -9.53 -3.18
C ARG A 142 -15.42 -10.45 -3.57
N VAL A 143 -15.20 -11.76 -3.53
CA VAL A 143 -16.26 -12.73 -3.80
C VAL A 143 -17.35 -12.63 -2.74
N ALA A 144 -16.96 -12.55 -1.47
CA ALA A 144 -17.90 -12.44 -0.37
C ALA A 144 -18.72 -11.14 -0.45
N LEU A 145 -18.10 -10.04 -0.85
CA LEU A 145 -18.82 -8.78 -1.05
C LEU A 145 -19.84 -8.91 -2.17
N ALA A 146 -19.47 -9.49 -3.30
CA ALA A 146 -20.39 -9.70 -4.41
C ALA A 146 -21.59 -10.53 -3.97
N SER A 147 -21.35 -11.59 -3.19
CA SER A 147 -22.42 -12.43 -2.65
C SER A 147 -23.32 -11.68 -1.66
N ALA A 148 -22.76 -10.73 -0.92
CA ALA A 148 -23.54 -9.94 0.05
C ALA A 148 -24.43 -8.89 -0.63
N LEU A 149 -24.07 -8.46 -1.83
CA LEU A 149 -24.81 -7.44 -2.56
C LEU A 149 -25.89 -8.02 -3.47
N PHE A 150 -25.73 -9.24 -3.88
CA PHE A 150 -26.62 -9.92 -4.81
C PHE A 150 -27.07 -11.28 -4.28
#